data_1d3cf59731b94c5884590c69569829e2
#
_entry.id   1d3cf59731b94c5884590c69569829e2
#
_cell.length_a   1.000
_cell.length_b   1.000
_cell.length_c   1.000
_cell.angle_alpha   90.00
_cell.angle_beta   90.00
_cell.angle_gamma   90.00
#
_symmetry.space_group_name_H-M   'P 1'
#
loop_
_entity.id
_entity.type
_entity.pdbx_description
1 polymer ?
#
loop_
_entity_poly.entity_id
_entity_poly.type
_entity_poly.pdbx_seq_one_letter_code
_entity_poly.pdbx_strand_id
1 'polypeptide(L)'
;MEQRVRGSKSAVKKSAEEVPSVHRILLGVDPSLRGTGYGVIKLDGDNPSALDQGTIKCPAKWSRSECLVAITRTLREVVQKHQPTVCAIEGLFYAQNVKTALIMGEARGAALAAVAEGGMEIFEIAPRKVKQSIVGYGNAQKIAVAKMVQRMLKLDEVPEADAADALALALAYAHLNKRFAIDPAQKI
;
A
#
# COMPACT_ATOMS: atom_id res chain seq x y z
N MET A 1 -38.73 -56.17 -18.81
CA MET A 1 -39.06 -55.06 -17.86
C MET A 1 -37.79 -54.60 -17.17
N GLU A 2 -37.13 -53.59 -17.70
CA GLU A 2 -35.90 -53.01 -17.10
C GLU A 2 -36.22 -51.62 -16.63
N GLN A 3 -36.16 -51.40 -15.32
CA GLN A 3 -36.34 -50.12 -14.69
C GLN A 3 -35.00 -49.36 -14.72
N ARG A 4 -34.93 -48.28 -15.51
CA ARG A 4 -33.83 -47.30 -15.48
C ARG A 4 -33.95 -46.40 -14.23
N VAL A 5 -33.02 -46.57 -13.30
CA VAL A 5 -32.83 -45.65 -12.17
C VAL A 5 -32.12 -44.39 -12.69
N ARG A 6 -32.82 -43.23 -12.66
CA ARG A 6 -32.25 -41.91 -12.93
C ARG A 6 -31.52 -41.43 -11.70
N GLY A 7 -30.18 -41.41 -11.73
CA GLY A 7 -29.34 -40.78 -10.74
C GLY A 7 -29.39 -39.25 -10.87
N SER A 8 -29.97 -38.61 -9.88
CA SER A 8 -29.93 -37.14 -9.70
C SER A 8 -28.51 -36.72 -9.29
N LYS A 9 -27.78 -36.02 -10.18
CA LYS A 9 -26.54 -35.33 -9.83
C LYS A 9 -26.91 -34.02 -9.16
N SER A 10 -26.88 -33.97 -7.83
CA SER A 10 -26.91 -32.71 -7.09
C SER A 10 -25.57 -31.97 -7.28
N ALA A 11 -25.60 -30.87 -8.00
CA ALA A 11 -24.48 -29.96 -8.11
C ALA A 11 -24.27 -29.27 -6.74
N VAL A 12 -23.26 -29.70 -6.02
CA VAL A 12 -22.77 -28.99 -4.84
C VAL A 12 -22.20 -27.64 -5.32
N LYS A 13 -22.95 -26.54 -5.14
CA LYS A 13 -22.43 -25.19 -5.21
C LYS A 13 -21.39 -25.04 -4.09
N LYS A 14 -20.10 -25.09 -4.41
CA LYS A 14 -19.05 -24.58 -3.55
C LYS A 14 -19.29 -23.10 -3.37
N SER A 15 -19.83 -22.73 -2.21
CA SER A 15 -19.77 -21.36 -1.72
C SER A 15 -18.29 -20.97 -1.65
N ALA A 16 -17.88 -19.96 -2.42
CA ALA A 16 -16.57 -19.35 -2.23
C ALA A 16 -16.54 -18.78 -0.81
N GLU A 17 -15.80 -19.41 0.10
CA GLU A 17 -15.49 -18.85 1.39
C GLU A 17 -14.70 -17.55 1.13
N GLU A 18 -15.33 -16.41 1.42
CA GLU A 18 -14.63 -15.14 1.55
C GLU A 18 -13.62 -15.30 2.67
N VAL A 19 -12.34 -15.37 2.32
CA VAL A 19 -11.25 -15.28 3.29
C VAL A 19 -11.34 -13.88 3.89
N PRO A 20 -11.68 -13.73 5.19
CA PRO A 20 -11.80 -12.41 5.78
C PRO A 20 -10.44 -11.72 5.70
N SER A 21 -10.40 -10.47 5.22
CA SER A 21 -9.17 -9.69 5.23
C SER A 21 -8.69 -9.56 6.68
N VAL A 22 -7.62 -10.27 7.03
CA VAL A 22 -7.04 -10.32 8.36
C VAL A 22 -6.55 -8.92 8.80
N HIS A 23 -6.27 -8.05 7.83
CA HIS A 23 -5.68 -6.74 8.06
C HIS A 23 -6.74 -5.64 8.09
N ARG A 24 -6.87 -4.97 9.26
CA ARG A 24 -7.78 -3.84 9.44
C ARG A 24 -7.09 -2.49 9.39
N ILE A 25 -5.82 -2.41 9.78
CA ILE A 25 -5.01 -1.18 9.74
C ILE A 25 -3.85 -1.42 8.80
N LEU A 26 -3.77 -0.60 7.77
CA LEU A 26 -2.80 -0.72 6.69
C LEU A 26 -1.93 0.53 6.65
N LEU A 27 -0.63 0.33 6.49
CA LEU A 27 0.34 1.38 6.26
C LEU A 27 0.76 1.36 4.79
N GLY A 28 0.68 2.50 4.11
CA GLY A 28 1.32 2.73 2.82
C GLY A 28 2.58 3.56 3.00
N VAL A 29 3.65 3.24 2.29
CA VAL A 29 4.91 4.00 2.30
C VAL A 29 5.42 4.19 0.88
N ASP A 30 5.68 5.45 0.52
CA ASP A 30 6.37 5.85 -0.71
C ASP A 30 7.77 6.37 -0.36
N PRO A 31 8.84 5.53 -0.42
CA PRO A 31 10.16 5.90 0.08
C PRO A 31 10.89 6.85 -0.86
N SER A 32 11.30 8.01 -0.36
CA SER A 32 12.19 8.94 -1.02
C SER A 32 13.10 9.61 0.00
N LEU A 33 14.36 9.91 -0.38
CA LEU A 33 15.32 10.48 0.58
C LEU A 33 14.89 11.86 1.12
N ARG A 34 14.20 12.66 0.32
CA ARG A 34 13.85 14.05 0.66
C ARG A 34 12.39 14.27 1.01
N GLY A 35 11.53 13.32 0.66
CA GLY A 35 10.10 13.40 0.87
C GLY A 35 9.46 12.00 0.95
N THR A 36 9.77 11.22 2.00
CA THR A 36 9.10 9.94 2.19
C THR A 36 7.65 10.16 2.59
N GLY A 37 6.71 9.69 1.77
CA GLY A 37 5.29 9.68 2.08
C GLY A 37 4.92 8.51 2.98
N TYR A 38 3.99 8.73 3.92
CA TYR A 38 3.31 7.67 4.65
C TYR A 38 1.82 7.94 4.75
N GLY A 39 1.04 6.87 4.80
CA GLY A 39 -0.40 6.94 4.97
C GLY A 39 -0.94 5.72 5.70
N VAL A 40 -1.71 5.93 6.76
CA VAL A 40 -2.34 4.87 7.54
C VAL A 40 -3.84 4.91 7.31
N ILE A 41 -4.40 3.79 6.89
CA ILE A 41 -5.84 3.63 6.71
C ILE A 41 -6.39 2.51 7.59
N LYS A 42 -7.64 2.69 8.01
CA LYS A 42 -8.44 1.64 8.66
C LYS A 42 -9.50 1.16 7.69
N LEU A 43 -9.67 -0.15 7.62
CA LEU A 43 -10.77 -0.79 6.89
C LEU A 43 -11.90 -1.13 7.88
N ASP A 44 -13.08 -0.62 7.59
CA ASP A 44 -14.31 -1.01 8.29
C ASP A 44 -15.28 -1.58 7.25
N GLY A 45 -15.20 -2.88 7.05
CA GLY A 45 -15.80 -3.54 5.90
C GLY A 45 -15.27 -2.96 4.60
N ASP A 46 -16.18 -2.42 3.76
CA ASP A 46 -15.84 -1.81 2.48
C ASP A 46 -15.52 -0.30 2.55
N ASN A 47 -15.56 0.27 3.76
CA ASN A 47 -15.36 1.70 3.96
C ASN A 47 -13.96 1.99 4.53
N PRO A 48 -12.98 2.39 3.72
CA PRO A 48 -11.69 2.83 4.21
C PRO A 48 -11.80 4.24 4.81
N SER A 49 -11.03 4.49 5.87
CA SER A 49 -10.86 5.81 6.46
C SER A 49 -9.39 6.07 6.75
N ALA A 50 -8.93 7.31 6.57
CA ALA A 50 -7.57 7.70 6.93
C ALA A 50 -7.47 7.87 8.45
N LEU A 51 -6.42 7.29 9.05
CA LEU A 51 -6.08 7.50 10.47
C LEU A 51 -4.95 8.52 10.62
N ASP A 52 -3.99 8.49 9.69
CA ASP A 52 -2.81 9.36 9.71
C ASP A 52 -2.19 9.44 8.32
N GLN A 53 -1.53 10.54 8.01
CA GLN A 53 -0.81 10.71 6.76
C GLN A 53 0.21 11.83 6.87
N GLY A 54 1.24 11.78 6.08
CA GLY A 54 2.20 12.87 6.03
C GLY A 54 3.37 12.62 5.09
N THR A 55 4.20 13.64 4.99
CA THR A 55 5.47 13.61 4.25
C THR A 55 6.62 13.86 5.22
N ILE A 56 7.56 12.95 5.29
CA ILE A 56 8.80 13.09 6.07
C ILE A 56 9.75 13.95 5.25
N LYS A 57 9.69 15.27 5.49
CA LYS A 57 10.46 16.26 4.75
C LYS A 57 11.88 16.37 5.30
N CYS A 58 12.88 16.07 4.46
CA CYS A 58 14.30 16.22 4.78
C CYS A 58 14.88 17.43 4.05
N PRO A 59 15.20 18.52 4.76
CA PRO A 59 15.75 19.74 4.15
C PRO A 59 17.04 19.47 3.34
N ALA A 60 17.29 20.28 2.32
CA ALA A 60 18.44 20.10 1.43
C ALA A 60 19.79 20.17 2.17
N LYS A 61 19.86 20.90 3.28
CA LYS A 61 21.06 21.02 4.13
C LYS A 61 21.39 19.77 4.96
N TRP A 62 20.44 18.86 5.12
CA TRP A 62 20.68 17.62 5.87
C TRP A 62 21.52 16.66 5.03
N SER A 63 22.43 15.97 5.71
CA SER A 63 23.16 14.83 5.16
C SER A 63 22.20 13.67 4.84
N ARG A 64 22.66 12.72 4.04
CA ARG A 64 21.89 11.49 3.79
C ARG A 64 21.58 10.74 5.07
N SER A 65 22.57 10.57 5.93
CA SER A 65 22.42 9.84 7.20
C SER A 65 21.34 10.48 8.10
N GLU A 66 21.30 11.81 8.21
CA GLU A 66 20.24 12.51 8.95
C GLU A 66 18.86 12.23 8.36
N CYS A 67 18.74 12.19 7.03
CA CYS A 67 17.48 11.86 6.37
C CYS A 67 17.06 10.42 6.66
N LEU A 68 17.99 9.45 6.58
CA LEU A 68 17.69 8.04 6.86
C LEU A 68 17.24 7.84 8.31
N VAL A 69 17.88 8.53 9.26
CA VAL A 69 17.47 8.52 10.68
C VAL A 69 16.05 9.09 10.84
N ALA A 70 15.76 10.21 10.16
CA ALA A 70 14.42 10.83 10.23
C ALA A 70 13.34 9.89 9.68
N ILE A 71 13.60 9.25 8.52
CA ILE A 71 12.69 8.26 7.93
C ILE A 71 12.42 7.11 8.91
N THR A 72 13.49 6.50 9.42
CA THR A 72 13.39 5.36 10.35
C THR A 72 12.62 5.74 11.61
N ARG A 73 12.96 6.88 12.23
CA ARG A 73 12.33 7.33 13.48
C ARG A 73 10.84 7.62 13.30
N THR A 74 10.49 8.41 12.29
CA THR A 74 9.09 8.77 12.06
C THR A 74 8.23 7.55 11.72
N LEU A 75 8.74 6.62 10.89
CA LEU A 75 7.99 5.39 10.59
C LEU A 75 7.82 4.48 11.80
N ARG A 76 8.82 4.38 12.69
CA ARG A 76 8.68 3.67 13.98
C ARG A 76 7.59 4.30 14.85
N GLU A 77 7.58 5.64 14.94
CA GLU A 77 6.54 6.37 15.70
C GLU A 77 5.14 6.12 15.14
N VAL A 78 4.98 6.13 13.80
CA VAL A 78 3.72 5.83 13.12
C VAL A 78 3.28 4.39 13.39
N VAL A 79 4.20 3.43 13.27
CA VAL A 79 3.94 2.00 13.55
C VAL A 79 3.54 1.80 15.00
N GLN A 80 4.26 2.40 15.94
CA GLN A 80 3.96 2.29 17.37
C GLN A 80 2.60 2.92 17.72
N LYS A 81 2.26 4.05 17.10
CA LYS A 81 1.01 4.76 17.35
C LYS A 81 -0.22 4.03 16.82
N HIS A 82 -0.14 3.51 15.61
CA HIS A 82 -1.30 2.97 14.90
C HIS A 82 -1.37 1.44 14.86
N GLN A 83 -0.29 0.75 15.17
CA GLN A 83 -0.19 -0.72 15.18
C GLN A 83 -0.71 -1.36 13.88
N PRO A 84 -0.26 -0.92 12.68
CA PRO A 84 -0.68 -1.55 11.44
C PRO A 84 -0.17 -3.00 11.39
N THR A 85 -0.93 -3.87 10.73
CA THR A 85 -0.58 -5.30 10.60
C THR A 85 0.04 -5.63 9.26
N VAL A 86 -0.07 -4.71 8.29
CA VAL A 86 0.48 -4.86 6.95
C VAL A 86 0.99 -3.52 6.43
N CYS A 87 2.09 -3.56 5.68
CA CYS A 87 2.64 -2.43 4.96
C CYS A 87 2.63 -2.68 3.46
N ALA A 88 2.12 -1.71 2.69
CA ALA A 88 2.27 -1.65 1.25
C ALA A 88 3.34 -0.61 0.89
N ILE A 89 4.38 -1.03 0.17
CA ILE A 89 5.48 -0.15 -0.22
C ILE A 89 5.60 -0.09 -1.74
N GLU A 90 6.02 1.07 -2.28
CA GLU A 90 6.20 1.19 -3.72
C GLU A 90 7.37 0.34 -4.23
N GLY A 91 7.15 -0.39 -5.33
CA GLY A 91 8.17 -1.15 -6.03
C GLY A 91 9.15 -0.26 -6.78
N LEU A 92 10.45 -0.56 -6.68
CA LEU A 92 11.49 0.10 -7.46
C LEU A 92 11.57 -0.50 -8.86
N PHE A 93 11.16 0.26 -9.89
CA PHE A 93 11.12 -0.29 -11.25
C PHE A 93 12.27 0.15 -12.16
N TYR A 94 12.79 1.35 -12.01
CA TYR A 94 13.86 1.84 -12.86
C TYR A 94 14.48 3.12 -12.29
N ALA A 95 15.78 3.09 -12.05
CA ALA A 95 16.55 4.31 -11.76
C ALA A 95 17.31 4.74 -13.00
N GLN A 96 17.29 6.03 -13.33
CA GLN A 96 17.93 6.58 -14.51
C GLN A 96 19.46 6.41 -14.49
N ASN A 97 20.04 6.28 -13.29
CA ASN A 97 21.46 6.03 -13.11
C ASN A 97 21.74 5.38 -11.75
N VAL A 98 22.96 4.80 -11.63
CA VAL A 98 23.39 4.06 -10.42
C VAL A 98 23.34 4.92 -9.16
N LYS A 99 23.74 6.19 -9.23
CA LYS A 99 23.74 7.10 -8.06
C LYS A 99 22.33 7.30 -7.53
N THR A 100 21.36 7.53 -8.39
CA THR A 100 19.94 7.65 -8.03
C THR A 100 19.42 6.33 -7.45
N ALA A 101 19.76 5.20 -8.07
CA ALA A 101 19.37 3.88 -7.57
C ALA A 101 19.85 3.63 -6.13
N LEU A 102 21.10 3.97 -5.84
CA LEU A 102 21.67 3.83 -4.49
C LEU A 102 20.94 4.69 -3.47
N ILE A 103 20.69 5.96 -3.79
CA ILE A 103 19.99 6.89 -2.90
C ILE A 103 18.53 6.42 -2.62
N MET A 104 17.84 5.97 -3.65
CA MET A 104 16.49 5.41 -3.51
C MET A 104 16.50 4.12 -2.69
N GLY A 105 17.51 3.24 -2.94
CA GLY A 105 17.69 2.01 -2.18
C GLY A 105 17.98 2.24 -0.70
N GLU A 106 18.80 3.25 -0.36
CA GLU A 106 19.08 3.64 1.03
C GLU A 106 17.81 4.10 1.75
N ALA A 107 17.03 5.00 1.16
CA ALA A 107 15.78 5.49 1.74
C ALA A 107 14.75 4.36 1.91
N ARG A 108 14.62 3.50 0.88
CA ARG A 108 13.76 2.33 0.91
C ARG A 108 14.21 1.34 1.99
N GLY A 109 15.51 1.06 2.11
CA GLY A 109 16.06 0.17 3.12
C GLY A 109 15.78 0.67 4.53
N ALA A 110 15.92 1.98 4.78
CA ALA A 110 15.58 2.61 6.05
C ALA A 110 14.09 2.47 6.39
N ALA A 111 13.21 2.68 5.41
CA ALA A 111 11.78 2.50 5.58
C ALA A 111 11.42 1.04 5.85
N LEU A 112 11.95 0.09 5.07
CA LEU A 112 11.73 -1.35 5.24
C LEU A 112 12.17 -1.84 6.60
N ALA A 113 13.36 -1.45 7.07
CA ALA A 113 13.86 -1.82 8.38
C ALA A 113 12.92 -1.35 9.50
N ALA A 114 12.48 -0.08 9.43
CA ALA A 114 11.58 0.49 10.43
C ALA A 114 10.22 -0.23 10.51
N VAL A 115 9.63 -0.61 9.35
CA VAL A 115 8.33 -1.29 9.34
C VAL A 115 8.47 -2.77 9.68
N ALA A 116 9.55 -3.43 9.27
CA ALA A 116 9.82 -4.84 9.59
C ALA A 116 9.99 -5.08 11.08
N GLU A 117 10.64 -4.15 11.81
CA GLU A 117 10.75 -4.19 13.27
C GLU A 117 9.38 -4.23 13.98
N GLY A 118 8.34 -3.66 13.36
CA GLY A 118 6.96 -3.73 13.85
C GLY A 118 6.27 -5.07 13.64
N GLY A 119 6.94 -6.05 13.03
CA GLY A 119 6.41 -7.40 12.80
C GLY A 119 5.32 -7.47 11.71
N MET A 120 5.18 -6.43 10.88
CA MET A 120 4.19 -6.39 9.81
C MET A 120 4.56 -7.28 8.63
N GLU A 121 3.52 -7.78 7.94
CA GLU A 121 3.71 -8.29 6.59
C GLU A 121 3.93 -7.13 5.63
N ILE A 122 4.93 -7.25 4.74
CA ILE A 122 5.30 -6.19 3.80
C ILE A 122 5.05 -6.67 2.38
N PHE A 123 4.33 -5.87 1.60
CA PHE A 123 3.99 -6.15 0.21
C PHE A 123 4.46 -5.03 -0.70
N GLU A 124 5.09 -5.42 -1.79
CA GLU A 124 5.51 -4.50 -2.84
C GLU A 124 4.44 -4.37 -3.92
N ILE A 125 4.13 -3.14 -4.32
CA ILE A 125 3.15 -2.86 -5.37
C ILE A 125 3.79 -1.95 -6.43
N ALA A 126 3.70 -2.38 -7.68
CA ALA A 126 4.18 -1.60 -8.82
C ALA A 126 3.40 -0.29 -8.99
N PRO A 127 4.04 0.85 -9.32
CA PRO A 127 3.37 2.14 -9.53
C PRO A 127 2.22 2.07 -10.52
N ARG A 128 2.40 1.35 -11.63
CA ARG A 128 1.35 1.16 -12.63
C ARG A 128 0.14 0.43 -12.06
N LYS A 129 0.38 -0.55 -11.19
CA LYS A 129 -0.67 -1.35 -10.56
C LYS A 129 -1.44 -0.53 -9.52
N VAL A 130 -0.75 0.32 -8.76
CA VAL A 130 -1.38 1.30 -7.86
C VAL A 130 -2.34 2.19 -8.64
N LYS A 131 -1.86 2.85 -9.71
CA LYS A 131 -2.68 3.71 -10.55
C LYS A 131 -3.89 2.99 -11.13
N GLN A 132 -3.72 1.78 -11.64
CA GLN A 132 -4.80 0.96 -12.17
C GLN A 132 -5.83 0.59 -11.10
N SER A 133 -5.39 0.28 -9.88
CA SER A 133 -6.27 -0.06 -8.77
C SER A 133 -7.09 1.13 -8.29
N ILE A 134 -6.52 2.35 -8.30
CA ILE A 134 -7.17 3.56 -7.77
C ILE A 134 -8.03 4.26 -8.82
N VAL A 135 -7.53 4.42 -10.06
CA VAL A 135 -8.19 5.23 -11.10
C VAL A 135 -8.77 4.37 -12.23
N GLY A 136 -8.38 3.09 -12.31
CA GLY A 136 -8.83 2.14 -13.33
C GLY A 136 -7.86 1.96 -14.50
N TYR A 137 -6.82 2.81 -14.65
CA TYR A 137 -5.82 2.70 -15.72
C TYR A 137 -4.42 3.09 -15.24
N GLY A 138 -3.37 2.41 -15.78
CA GLY A 138 -2.01 2.49 -15.24
C GLY A 138 -1.18 3.72 -15.64
N ASN A 139 -1.64 4.54 -16.60
CA ASN A 139 -0.97 5.78 -17.04
C ASN A 139 -1.63 7.05 -16.46
N ALA A 140 -2.42 6.92 -15.41
CA ALA A 140 -3.06 8.05 -14.72
C ALA A 140 -2.01 9.06 -14.22
N GLN A 141 -2.35 10.35 -14.31
CA GLN A 141 -1.54 11.42 -13.76
C GLN A 141 -1.62 11.41 -12.22
N LYS A 142 -0.55 11.83 -11.52
CA LYS A 142 -0.50 11.88 -10.06
C LYS A 142 -1.67 12.66 -9.44
N ILE A 143 -2.05 13.78 -10.03
CA ILE A 143 -3.19 14.59 -9.53
C ILE A 143 -4.53 13.84 -9.60
N ALA A 144 -4.72 12.98 -10.59
CA ALA A 144 -5.93 12.17 -10.70
C ALA A 144 -5.97 11.10 -9.59
N VAL A 145 -4.82 10.50 -9.28
CA VAL A 145 -4.67 9.55 -8.16
C VAL A 145 -4.97 10.25 -6.84
N ALA A 146 -4.35 11.42 -6.58
CA ALA A 146 -4.55 12.17 -5.34
C ALA A 146 -6.03 12.58 -5.12
N LYS A 147 -6.71 13.05 -6.17
CA LYS A 147 -8.15 13.38 -6.09
C LYS A 147 -9.02 12.14 -5.85
N MET A 148 -8.65 10.99 -6.39
CA MET A 148 -9.38 9.76 -6.15
C MET A 148 -9.16 9.27 -4.71
N VAL A 149 -7.93 9.34 -4.20
CA VAL A 149 -7.60 9.06 -2.79
C VAL A 149 -8.43 9.95 -1.86
N GLN A 150 -8.49 11.26 -2.12
CA GLN A 150 -9.34 12.20 -1.38
C GLN A 150 -10.79 11.71 -1.31
N ARG A 151 -11.39 11.35 -2.46
CA ARG A 151 -12.79 10.87 -2.53
C ARG A 151 -13.00 9.57 -1.77
N MET A 152 -12.09 8.61 -1.96
CA MET A 152 -12.22 7.28 -1.35
C MET A 152 -12.11 7.31 0.17
N LEU A 153 -11.25 8.19 0.70
CA LEU A 153 -11.03 8.37 2.13
C LEU A 153 -11.88 9.50 2.73
N LYS A 154 -12.69 10.19 1.89
CA LYS A 154 -13.57 11.32 2.30
C LYS A 154 -12.79 12.42 3.03
N LEU A 155 -11.61 12.77 2.51
CA LEU A 155 -10.78 13.82 3.07
C LEU A 155 -11.29 15.20 2.66
N ASP A 156 -11.22 16.18 3.56
CA ASP A 156 -11.66 17.56 3.31
C ASP A 156 -10.83 18.23 2.20
N GLU A 157 -9.53 17.93 2.15
CA GLU A 157 -8.58 18.47 1.19
C GLU A 157 -7.81 17.36 0.46
N VAL A 158 -7.26 17.71 -0.71
CA VAL A 158 -6.34 16.80 -1.43
C VAL A 158 -5.05 16.68 -0.63
N PRO A 159 -4.59 15.46 -0.30
CA PRO A 159 -3.34 15.27 0.44
C PRO A 159 -2.12 15.84 -0.29
N GLU A 160 -1.04 16.15 0.44
CA GLU A 160 0.28 16.40 -0.17
C GLU A 160 0.68 15.23 -1.08
N ALA A 161 1.45 15.52 -2.13
CA ALA A 161 1.75 14.55 -3.19
C ALA A 161 2.31 13.22 -2.66
N ASP A 162 3.33 13.28 -1.79
CA ASP A 162 3.98 12.07 -1.26
C ASP A 162 3.03 11.30 -0.31
N ALA A 163 2.24 12.01 0.50
CA ALA A 163 1.22 11.40 1.35
C ALA A 163 0.10 10.77 0.52
N ALA A 164 -0.31 11.40 -0.58
CA ALA A 164 -1.31 10.86 -1.49
C ALA A 164 -0.84 9.57 -2.17
N ASP A 165 0.43 9.52 -2.61
CA ASP A 165 1.05 8.33 -3.19
C ASP A 165 1.10 7.18 -2.16
N ALA A 166 1.45 7.48 -0.91
CA ALA A 166 1.45 6.50 0.18
C ALA A 166 0.04 5.99 0.55
N LEU A 167 -0.95 6.87 0.65
CA LEU A 167 -2.35 6.48 0.86
C LEU A 167 -2.88 5.63 -0.30
N ALA A 168 -2.48 5.94 -1.54
CA ALA A 168 -2.84 5.16 -2.72
C ALA A 168 -2.29 3.73 -2.64
N LEU A 169 -1.08 3.53 -2.10
CA LEU A 169 -0.50 2.20 -1.86
C LEU A 169 -1.32 1.38 -0.87
N ALA A 170 -1.71 1.96 0.25
CA ALA A 170 -2.55 1.29 1.25
C ALA A 170 -3.92 0.92 0.67
N LEU A 171 -4.57 1.82 -0.07
CA LEU A 171 -5.85 1.55 -0.75
C LEU A 171 -5.71 0.50 -1.85
N ALA A 172 -4.63 0.54 -2.64
CA ALA A 172 -4.36 -0.44 -3.69
C ALA A 172 -4.20 -1.84 -3.10
N TYR A 173 -3.47 -1.97 -1.98
CA TYR A 173 -3.37 -3.24 -1.25
C TYR A 173 -4.74 -3.75 -0.81
N ALA A 174 -5.57 -2.89 -0.21
CA ALA A 174 -6.92 -3.25 0.21
C ALA A 174 -7.79 -3.76 -0.95
N HIS A 175 -7.70 -3.12 -2.13
CA HIS A 175 -8.44 -3.53 -3.31
C HIS A 175 -7.94 -4.84 -3.92
N LEU A 176 -6.62 -5.04 -3.97
CA LEU A 176 -6.01 -6.25 -4.52
C LEU A 176 -6.32 -7.48 -3.66
N ASN A 177 -6.44 -7.31 -2.36
CA ASN A 177 -6.77 -8.41 -1.44
C ASN A 177 -8.27 -8.78 -1.44
N LYS A 178 -9.17 -7.87 -1.83
CA LYS A 178 -10.61 -8.15 -1.94
C LYS A 178 -10.99 -8.92 -3.21
N ARG A 179 -10.22 -8.76 -4.27
CA ARG A 179 -10.44 -9.49 -5.52
C ARG A 179 -9.54 -10.71 -5.49
N PHE A 180 -10.05 -11.87 -5.83
CA PHE A 180 -9.24 -13.04 -6.17
C PHE A 180 -8.22 -12.61 -7.21
N ALA A 181 -7.01 -12.29 -6.74
CA ALA A 181 -6.07 -11.55 -7.55
C ALA A 181 -5.45 -12.51 -8.55
N ILE A 182 -5.72 -12.23 -9.83
CA ILE A 182 -4.98 -12.84 -10.95
C ILE A 182 -3.49 -12.51 -10.85
N ASP A 183 -3.15 -11.43 -10.12
CA ASP A 183 -1.79 -10.96 -9.90
C ASP A 183 -1.69 -10.24 -8.53
N PRO A 184 -1.47 -10.97 -7.43
CA PRO A 184 -1.38 -10.40 -6.08
C PRO A 184 -0.15 -9.50 -5.91
N ALA A 185 -0.17 -8.64 -4.87
CA ALA A 185 1.02 -7.91 -4.43
C ALA A 185 2.10 -8.91 -4.01
N GLN A 186 3.37 -8.60 -4.32
CA GLN A 186 4.48 -9.45 -3.95
C GLN A 186 4.84 -9.22 -2.48
N LYS A 187 4.79 -10.29 -1.68
CA LYS A 187 5.31 -10.25 -0.30
C LYS A 187 6.84 -10.26 -0.35
N ILE A 188 7.46 -9.41 0.43
CA ILE A 188 8.93 -9.27 0.56
C ILE A 188 9.38 -9.46 2.01
#